data_4e8469759285f37aba07a1cddd35b92b
#
_entry.id   4e8469759285f37aba07a1cddd35b92b
#
_cell.length_a   1.000
_cell.length_b   1.000
_cell.length_c   1.000
_cell.angle_alpha   90.00
_cell.angle_beta   90.00
_cell.angle_gamma   90.00
#
_symmetry.space_group_name_H-M   'P 1'
#
loop_
_entity.id
_entity.type
_entity.pdbx_description
1 polymer ?
#
loop_
_entity_poly.entity_id
_entity_poly.type
_entity_poly.pdbx_seq_one_letter_code
_entity_poly.pdbx_strand_id
1 'polypeptide(L)'
;MLIAEIFHSVQGEGELTGVPSVFVRTSGCNLRCAWCDTPYASWQPEGKQRSLPEILREIEAHPTTRHVVLTGGEPMIAPDIHALAAEIRKLGHHITLETAGTVAPTGIACDLASLSPKLLNSAPDATQHPTWRRRHEATRWQPDVIRAWLDRGEGTFQFKFVVTSSSSTSPNWRRCSPRSSGTSPATRCC
;
A
#
# COMPACT_ATOMS: atom_id res chain seq x y z
N MET A 1 16.33 6.57 -0.98
CA MET A 1 15.45 5.61 -0.23
C MET A 1 15.89 4.17 -0.43
N LEU A 2 15.56 3.28 0.48
CA LEU A 2 15.86 1.85 0.33
C LEU A 2 14.81 1.21 -0.59
N ILE A 3 15.24 0.69 -1.74
CA ILE A 3 14.40 0.05 -2.76
C ILE A 3 14.73 -1.43 -2.80
N ALA A 4 13.71 -2.27 -2.60
CA ALA A 4 13.85 -3.72 -2.72
C ALA A 4 14.00 -4.12 -4.20
N GLU A 5 13.10 -3.60 -5.04
CA GLU A 5 13.12 -3.88 -6.49
C GLU A 5 12.34 -2.81 -7.27
N ILE A 6 12.69 -2.68 -8.55
CA ILE A 6 11.90 -1.95 -9.55
C ILE A 6 11.74 -2.91 -10.73
N PHE A 7 10.50 -3.11 -11.19
CA PHE A 7 10.23 -4.04 -12.28
C PHE A 7 9.00 -3.62 -13.08
N HIS A 8 8.95 -4.02 -14.34
CA HIS A 8 7.80 -3.84 -15.22
C HIS A 8 6.98 -5.13 -15.27
N SER A 9 5.67 -5.01 -15.04
CA SER A 9 4.73 -6.13 -15.08
C SER A 9 3.31 -5.62 -15.33
N VAL A 10 2.34 -6.50 -15.24
CA VAL A 10 0.92 -6.14 -15.21
C VAL A 10 0.42 -6.06 -13.77
N GLN A 11 -0.49 -5.12 -13.48
CA GLN A 11 -1.16 -5.09 -12.19
C GLN A 11 -2.02 -6.36 -12.03
N GLY A 12 -1.78 -7.11 -10.96
CA GLY A 12 -2.44 -8.39 -10.71
C GLY A 12 -3.75 -8.29 -9.94
N GLU A 13 -4.05 -7.12 -9.34
CA GLU A 13 -5.14 -6.99 -8.37
C GLU A 13 -5.91 -5.69 -8.51
N GLY A 14 -7.19 -5.74 -8.13
CA GLY A 14 -8.05 -4.57 -8.01
C GLY A 14 -8.50 -3.97 -9.33
N GLU A 15 -8.83 -2.69 -9.29
CA GLU A 15 -9.47 -1.96 -10.39
C GLU A 15 -8.62 -1.93 -11.67
N LEU A 16 -7.31 -1.89 -11.54
CA LEU A 16 -6.36 -1.80 -12.65
C LEU A 16 -5.76 -3.16 -13.04
N THR A 17 -6.40 -4.28 -12.68
CA THR A 17 -5.94 -5.62 -13.06
C THR A 17 -5.74 -5.72 -14.57
N GLY A 18 -4.56 -6.21 -14.99
CA GLY A 18 -4.17 -6.34 -16.40
C GLY A 18 -3.48 -5.11 -16.99
N VAL A 19 -3.40 -4.01 -16.27
CA VAL A 19 -2.75 -2.78 -16.77
C VAL A 19 -1.24 -2.89 -16.64
N PRO A 20 -0.46 -2.71 -17.76
CA PRO A 20 0.99 -2.65 -17.70
C PRO A 20 1.47 -1.52 -16.78
N SER A 21 2.33 -1.83 -15.83
CA SER A 21 2.77 -0.91 -14.79
C SER A 21 4.25 -1.10 -14.45
N VAL A 22 4.90 -0.01 -14.06
CA VAL A 22 6.22 -0.07 -13.41
C VAL A 22 5.99 -0.09 -11.89
N PHE A 23 6.46 -1.13 -11.25
CA PHE A 23 6.38 -1.30 -9.80
C PHE A 23 7.66 -0.79 -9.14
N VAL A 24 7.52 0.10 -8.18
CA VAL A 24 8.60 0.55 -7.30
C VAL A 24 8.32 0.03 -5.91
N ARG A 25 9.02 -1.02 -5.51
CA ARG A 25 8.88 -1.65 -4.20
C ARG A 25 9.90 -1.09 -3.22
N THR A 26 9.41 -0.29 -2.28
CA THR A 26 10.23 0.20 -1.16
C THR A 26 10.48 -0.93 -0.16
N SER A 27 11.58 -0.85 0.57
CA SER A 27 11.94 -1.78 1.62
C SER A 27 11.79 -1.15 2.99
N GLY A 28 11.21 -1.91 3.91
CA GLY A 28 10.82 -1.50 5.24
C GLY A 28 9.30 -1.51 5.43
N CYS A 29 8.85 -1.93 6.61
CA CYS A 29 7.44 -1.98 6.96
C CYS A 29 7.28 -1.73 8.46
N ASN A 30 6.23 -1.04 8.85
CA ASN A 30 5.85 -0.86 10.26
C ASN A 30 4.96 -2.00 10.79
N LEU A 31 4.65 -2.97 9.95
CA LEU A 31 3.91 -4.19 10.29
C LEU A 31 4.77 -5.44 10.13
N ARG A 32 4.32 -6.55 10.73
CA ARG A 32 4.88 -7.89 10.55
C ARG A 32 3.73 -8.88 10.41
N CYS A 33 3.22 -9.00 9.17
CA CYS A 33 2.14 -9.93 8.89
C CYS A 33 2.66 -11.37 8.90
N ALA A 34 1.92 -12.29 9.53
CA ALA A 34 2.29 -13.71 9.60
C ALA A 34 2.36 -14.37 8.21
N TRP A 35 1.50 -13.92 7.31
CA TRP A 35 1.40 -14.41 5.93
C TRP A 35 1.98 -13.43 4.90
N CYS A 36 2.98 -12.61 5.29
CA CYS A 36 3.59 -11.66 4.36
C CYS A 36 4.23 -12.40 3.18
N ASP A 37 3.83 -12.01 1.97
CA ASP A 37 4.33 -12.55 0.70
C ASP A 37 5.67 -11.93 0.27
N THR A 38 6.04 -10.80 0.88
CA THR A 38 7.27 -10.06 0.62
C THR A 38 8.11 -9.86 1.89
N PRO A 39 8.51 -10.94 2.57
CA PRO A 39 9.25 -10.85 3.84
C PRO A 39 10.56 -10.09 3.69
N TYR A 40 11.17 -10.13 2.51
CA TYR A 40 12.39 -9.37 2.17
C TYR A 40 12.17 -7.83 2.09
N ALA A 41 10.93 -7.37 2.02
CA ALA A 41 10.59 -5.95 2.10
C ALA A 41 10.03 -5.54 3.48
N SER A 42 9.80 -6.51 4.38
CA SER A 42 9.14 -6.26 5.68
C SER A 42 9.87 -6.86 6.86
N TRP A 43 9.91 -8.19 7.00
CA TRP A 43 10.53 -8.90 8.11
C TRP A 43 12.05 -8.76 8.14
N GLN A 44 12.67 -8.88 6.99
CA GLN A 44 14.12 -8.78 6.75
C GLN A 44 14.35 -7.79 5.61
N PRO A 45 14.23 -6.46 5.87
CA PRO A 45 14.31 -5.46 4.82
C PRO A 45 15.63 -5.55 4.04
N GLU A 46 15.55 -5.96 2.78
CA GLU A 46 16.64 -6.04 1.82
C GLU A 46 16.48 -4.94 0.77
N GLY A 47 17.54 -4.67 0.00
CA GLY A 47 17.47 -3.73 -1.10
C GLY A 47 18.73 -2.87 -1.24
N LYS A 48 18.65 -1.89 -2.11
CA LYS A 48 19.72 -0.93 -2.37
C LYS A 48 19.25 0.49 -2.10
N GLN A 49 20.15 1.30 -1.56
CA GLN A 49 19.89 2.74 -1.48
C GLN A 49 19.89 3.30 -2.91
N ARG A 50 18.79 3.96 -3.28
CA ARG A 50 18.59 4.59 -4.57
C ARG A 50 18.26 6.07 -4.38
N SER A 51 18.83 6.92 -5.19
CA SER A 51 18.45 8.32 -5.30
C SER A 51 17.18 8.47 -6.15
N LEU A 52 16.48 9.58 -6.01
CA LEU A 52 15.30 9.88 -6.85
C LEU A 52 15.63 9.84 -8.35
N PRO A 53 16.73 10.46 -8.85
CA PRO A 53 17.05 10.39 -10.28
C PRO A 53 17.32 8.97 -10.79
N GLU A 54 17.84 8.06 -9.96
CA GLU A 54 18.04 6.67 -10.36
C GLU A 54 16.71 5.93 -10.51
N ILE A 55 15.78 6.15 -9.59
CA ILE A 55 14.43 5.54 -9.63
C ILE A 55 13.68 6.06 -10.86
N LEU A 56 13.69 7.38 -11.09
CA LEU A 56 13.00 7.99 -12.23
C LEU A 56 13.53 7.49 -13.57
N ARG A 57 14.86 7.33 -13.72
CA ARG A 57 15.44 6.76 -14.94
C ARG A 57 14.97 5.32 -15.21
N GLU A 58 14.81 4.50 -14.17
CA GLU A 58 14.28 3.15 -14.35
C GLU A 58 12.80 3.16 -14.75
N ILE A 59 12.01 4.09 -14.26
CA ILE A 59 10.60 4.28 -14.68
C ILE A 59 10.57 4.71 -16.16
N GLU A 60 11.37 5.71 -16.53
CA GLU A 60 11.43 6.26 -17.90
C GLU A 60 12.01 5.27 -18.92
N ALA A 61 12.71 4.23 -18.48
CA ALA A 61 13.13 3.13 -19.35
C ALA A 61 11.95 2.35 -19.97
N HIS A 62 10.72 2.60 -19.48
CA HIS A 62 9.47 2.01 -19.99
C HIS A 62 8.55 3.08 -20.59
N PRO A 63 8.91 3.74 -21.68
CA PRO A 63 8.25 4.96 -22.18
C PRO A 63 6.80 4.75 -22.63
N THR A 64 6.38 3.53 -22.93
CA THR A 64 5.02 3.17 -23.29
C THR A 64 4.12 2.88 -22.10
N THR A 65 4.69 2.70 -20.91
CA THR A 65 3.96 2.42 -19.68
C THR A 65 3.55 3.72 -19.01
N ARG A 66 2.25 3.88 -18.77
CA ARG A 66 1.68 5.11 -18.18
C ARG A 66 1.34 4.97 -16.70
N HIS A 67 1.47 3.79 -16.14
CA HIS A 67 1.13 3.50 -14.75
C HIS A 67 2.37 3.15 -13.94
N VAL A 68 2.48 3.76 -12.76
CA VAL A 68 3.49 3.46 -11.74
C VAL A 68 2.78 3.02 -10.47
N VAL A 69 3.21 1.90 -9.92
CA VAL A 69 2.72 1.38 -8.64
C VAL A 69 3.79 1.58 -7.59
N LEU A 70 3.53 2.46 -6.64
CA LEU A 70 4.34 2.61 -5.44
C LEU A 70 3.85 1.62 -4.39
N THR A 71 4.68 0.63 -4.09
CA THR A 71 4.37 -0.48 -3.20
C THR A 71 5.56 -0.79 -2.29
N GLY A 72 5.52 -1.88 -1.56
CA GLY A 72 6.67 -2.32 -0.77
C GLY A 72 6.29 -3.10 0.48
N GLY A 73 7.06 -2.92 1.55
CA GLY A 73 6.60 -3.27 2.87
C GLY A 73 5.45 -2.33 3.28
N GLU A 74 5.78 -1.08 3.59
CA GLU A 74 4.83 0.03 3.69
C GLU A 74 5.45 1.27 3.03
N PRO A 75 5.04 1.65 1.82
CA PRO A 75 5.69 2.74 1.09
C PRO A 75 5.58 4.09 1.81
N MET A 76 4.52 4.31 2.58
CA MET A 76 4.30 5.59 3.27
C MET A 76 5.28 5.87 4.41
N ILE A 77 6.08 4.90 4.85
CA ILE A 77 7.18 5.15 5.80
C ILE A 77 8.53 5.36 5.12
N ALA A 78 8.60 5.18 3.78
CA ALA A 78 9.85 5.34 3.07
C ALA A 78 10.25 6.83 3.01
N PRO A 79 11.51 7.18 3.34
CA PRO A 79 11.99 8.55 3.13
C PRO A 79 11.79 8.99 1.68
N ASP A 80 11.46 10.26 1.47
CA ASP A 80 11.28 10.88 0.15
C ASP A 80 10.14 10.32 -0.72
N ILE A 81 9.24 9.47 -0.18
CA ILE A 81 8.12 8.91 -0.97
C ILE A 81 7.23 10.01 -1.57
N HIS A 82 6.99 11.10 -0.83
CA HIS A 82 6.22 12.23 -1.32
C HIS A 82 6.92 12.94 -2.49
N ALA A 83 8.24 13.11 -2.38
CA ALA A 83 9.05 13.73 -3.45
C ALA A 83 9.05 12.82 -4.70
N LEU A 84 9.22 11.51 -4.52
CA LEU A 84 9.16 10.55 -5.62
C LEU A 84 7.79 10.59 -6.32
N ALA A 85 6.70 10.53 -5.57
CA ALA A 85 5.35 10.58 -6.13
C ALA A 85 5.11 11.90 -6.89
N ALA A 86 5.58 13.04 -6.37
CA ALA A 86 5.46 14.31 -7.04
C ALA A 86 6.23 14.38 -8.37
N GLU A 87 7.45 13.83 -8.43
CA GLU A 87 8.22 13.77 -9.67
C GLU A 87 7.58 12.82 -10.70
N ILE A 88 7.10 11.65 -10.27
CA ILE A 88 6.36 10.73 -11.16
C ILE A 88 5.11 11.39 -11.75
N ARG A 89 4.38 12.17 -10.96
CA ARG A 89 3.22 12.95 -11.46
C ARG A 89 3.63 14.00 -12.49
N LYS A 90 4.76 14.68 -12.30
CA LYS A 90 5.29 15.66 -13.29
C LYS A 90 5.63 14.99 -14.62
N LEU A 91 6.06 13.72 -14.60
CA LEU A 91 6.29 12.92 -15.80
C LEU A 91 4.98 12.45 -16.49
N GLY A 92 3.82 12.74 -15.90
CA GLY A 92 2.51 12.44 -16.48
C GLY A 92 2.06 10.98 -16.30
N HIS A 93 2.64 10.25 -15.32
CA HIS A 93 2.19 8.89 -15.00
C HIS A 93 0.99 8.90 -14.05
N HIS A 94 0.13 7.92 -14.22
CA HIS A 94 -0.87 7.53 -13.23
C HIS A 94 -0.19 6.81 -12.06
N ILE A 95 -0.48 7.21 -10.84
CA ILE A 95 0.16 6.69 -9.63
C ILE A 95 -0.85 5.87 -8.84
N THR A 96 -0.60 4.58 -8.71
CA THR A 96 -1.25 3.73 -7.70
C THR A 96 -0.35 3.63 -6.48
N LEU A 97 -0.89 3.87 -5.30
CA LEU A 97 -0.20 3.66 -4.04
C LEU A 97 -0.83 2.49 -3.29
N GLU A 98 -0.06 1.42 -3.08
CA GLU A 98 -0.47 0.25 -2.30
C GLU A 98 0.02 0.39 -0.86
N THR A 99 -0.88 0.64 0.08
CA THR A 99 -0.57 0.88 1.50
C THR A 99 -1.47 0.07 2.42
N ALA A 100 -0.98 -0.26 3.59
CA ALA A 100 -1.80 -0.85 4.66
C ALA A 100 -2.73 0.18 5.33
N GLY A 101 -2.65 1.47 4.95
CA GLY A 101 -3.44 2.53 5.56
C GLY A 101 -3.06 2.81 7.02
N THR A 102 -1.77 2.66 7.34
CA THR A 102 -1.23 2.89 8.69
C THR A 102 -0.61 4.28 8.87
N VAL A 103 -0.43 5.00 7.75
CA VAL A 103 0.11 6.37 7.70
C VAL A 103 -0.84 7.24 6.90
N ALA A 104 -1.10 8.46 7.37
CA ALA A 104 -1.99 9.39 6.71
C ALA A 104 -1.45 9.85 5.35
N PRO A 105 -2.33 10.18 4.37
CA PRO A 105 -1.91 10.56 3.02
C PRO A 105 -1.09 11.84 2.96
N THR A 106 -1.38 12.82 3.79
CA THR A 106 -0.65 14.10 3.97
C THR A 106 -0.24 14.77 2.64
N GLY A 107 -1.17 14.80 1.67
CA GLY A 107 -0.93 15.45 0.37
C GLY A 107 -0.03 14.67 -0.61
N ILE A 108 0.14 13.36 -0.43
CA ILE A 108 0.90 12.55 -1.40
C ILE A 108 0.20 12.52 -2.76
N ALA A 109 0.96 12.71 -3.84
CA ALA A 109 0.47 12.57 -5.20
C ALA A 109 0.10 11.11 -5.47
N CYS A 110 -1.20 10.84 -5.69
CA CYS A 110 -1.71 9.49 -5.89
C CYS A 110 -3.08 9.55 -6.57
N ASP A 111 -3.25 8.82 -7.67
CA ASP A 111 -4.49 8.77 -8.43
C ASP A 111 -5.40 7.65 -7.93
N LEU A 112 -4.82 6.50 -7.55
CA LEU A 112 -5.53 5.39 -6.94
C LEU A 112 -4.86 4.96 -5.63
N ALA A 113 -5.53 5.14 -4.50
CA ALA A 113 -5.11 4.57 -3.22
C ALA A 113 -5.65 3.14 -3.07
N SER A 114 -4.78 2.15 -3.17
CA SER A 114 -5.10 0.75 -2.93
C SER A 114 -4.86 0.43 -1.45
N LEU A 115 -5.91 0.60 -0.65
CA LEU A 115 -5.85 0.45 0.81
C LEU A 115 -6.02 -1.01 1.20
N SER A 116 -5.06 -1.55 1.92
CA SER A 116 -5.07 -2.94 2.39
C SER A 116 -4.95 -3.03 3.92
N PRO A 117 -5.94 -2.56 4.68
CA PRO A 117 -5.91 -2.66 6.14
C PRO A 117 -5.80 -4.12 6.58
N LYS A 118 -4.96 -4.35 7.58
CA LYS A 118 -4.63 -5.72 7.99
C LYS A 118 -5.61 -6.22 9.05
N LEU A 119 -6.31 -7.31 8.72
CA LEU A 119 -7.25 -7.97 9.61
C LEU A 119 -6.53 -8.74 10.72
N LEU A 120 -7.27 -9.27 11.69
CA LEU A 120 -6.73 -9.98 12.86
C LEU A 120 -5.88 -11.21 12.46
N ASN A 121 -6.21 -11.86 11.34
CA ASN A 121 -5.47 -13.00 10.78
C ASN A 121 -4.03 -12.65 10.35
N SER A 122 -3.69 -11.37 10.25
CA SER A 122 -2.36 -10.91 9.87
C SER A 122 -1.35 -10.91 11.04
N ALA A 123 -1.84 -11.02 12.27
CA ALA A 123 -1.00 -10.83 13.45
C ALA A 123 0.04 -11.95 13.60
N PRO A 124 1.31 -11.63 13.85
CA PRO A 124 2.37 -12.61 14.03
C PRO A 124 2.15 -13.43 15.30
N ASP A 125 2.77 -14.61 15.37
CA ASP A 125 2.70 -15.49 16.52
C ASP A 125 3.20 -14.78 17.78
N ALA A 126 2.40 -14.83 18.87
CA ALA A 126 2.69 -14.13 20.09
C ALA A 126 3.83 -14.77 20.91
N THR A 127 4.06 -16.08 20.72
CA THR A 127 5.12 -16.79 21.44
C THR A 127 6.48 -16.60 20.79
N GLN A 128 6.52 -16.58 19.47
CA GLN A 128 7.74 -16.40 18.68
C GLN A 128 8.14 -14.92 18.57
N HIS A 129 7.15 -14.02 18.46
CA HIS A 129 7.36 -12.60 18.18
C HIS A 129 6.55 -11.68 19.10
N PRO A 130 6.66 -11.76 20.44
CA PRO A 130 5.78 -11.06 21.37
C PRO A 130 5.83 -9.53 21.23
N THR A 131 7.00 -8.97 20.97
CA THR A 131 7.16 -7.52 20.75
C THR A 131 6.51 -7.06 19.46
N TRP A 132 6.72 -7.79 18.38
CA TRP A 132 6.11 -7.49 17.09
C TRP A 132 4.60 -7.73 17.11
N ARG A 133 4.11 -8.76 17.78
CA ARG A 133 2.68 -8.98 17.98
C ARG A 133 2.00 -7.74 18.57
N ARG A 134 2.54 -7.21 19.65
CA ARG A 134 2.01 -6.02 20.33
C ARG A 134 2.05 -4.78 19.42
N ARG A 135 3.19 -4.52 18.76
CA ARG A 135 3.33 -3.38 17.83
C ARG A 135 2.39 -3.52 16.65
N HIS A 136 2.29 -4.70 16.06
CA HIS A 136 1.43 -4.99 14.93
C HIS A 136 -0.05 -4.74 15.28
N GLU A 137 -0.53 -5.24 16.42
CA GLU A 137 -1.90 -5.01 16.88
C GLU A 137 -2.21 -3.52 17.11
N ALA A 138 -1.27 -2.76 17.63
CA ALA A 138 -1.44 -1.33 17.84
C ALA A 138 -1.47 -0.52 16.52
N THR A 139 -0.87 -1.05 15.45
CA THR A 139 -0.65 -0.31 14.20
C THR A 139 -1.55 -0.76 13.05
N ARG A 140 -1.89 -2.05 12.97
CA ARG A 140 -2.55 -2.66 11.79
C ARG A 140 -3.92 -2.09 11.43
N TRP A 141 -4.61 -1.47 12.38
CA TRP A 141 -5.97 -0.98 12.20
C TRP A 141 -6.09 0.45 12.70
N GLN A 142 -6.10 1.41 11.77
CA GLN A 142 -6.10 2.85 12.05
C GLN A 142 -7.32 3.52 11.38
N PRO A 143 -8.51 3.48 11.99
CA PRO A 143 -9.74 3.99 11.37
C PRO A 143 -9.66 5.47 10.94
N ASP A 144 -9.02 6.31 11.75
CA ASP A 144 -8.90 7.73 11.45
C ASP A 144 -7.94 8.00 10.29
N VAL A 145 -6.86 7.22 10.18
CA VAL A 145 -5.94 7.26 9.04
C VAL A 145 -6.66 6.79 7.76
N ILE A 146 -7.41 5.69 7.85
CA ILE A 146 -8.22 5.20 6.73
C ILE A 146 -9.21 6.27 6.29
N ARG A 147 -9.90 6.92 7.24
CA ARG A 147 -10.82 8.02 6.94
C ARG A 147 -10.11 9.17 6.22
N ALA A 148 -8.92 9.57 6.68
CA ALA A 148 -8.14 10.59 6.01
C ALA A 148 -7.78 10.22 4.55
N TRP A 149 -7.57 8.94 4.26
CA TRP A 149 -7.41 8.45 2.89
C TRP A 149 -8.69 8.57 2.06
N LEU A 150 -9.86 8.33 2.63
CA LEU A 150 -11.15 8.46 1.95
C LEU A 150 -11.50 9.93 1.67
N ASP A 151 -11.17 10.81 2.62
CA ASP A 151 -11.56 12.23 2.61
C ASP A 151 -10.53 13.13 1.89
N ARG A 152 -9.49 12.57 1.28
CA ARG A 152 -8.34 13.33 0.71
C ARG A 152 -8.67 14.25 -0.48
N GLY A 153 -9.88 14.16 -1.06
CA GLY A 153 -10.37 15.07 -2.10
C GLY A 153 -9.80 14.86 -3.50
N GLU A 154 -8.72 14.12 -3.67
CA GLU A 154 -8.06 13.85 -4.95
C GLU A 154 -7.94 12.33 -5.21
N GLY A 155 -8.13 11.93 -6.50
CA GLY A 155 -8.03 10.54 -6.94
C GLY A 155 -9.14 9.65 -6.40
N THR A 156 -8.98 8.36 -6.62
CA THR A 156 -9.90 7.31 -6.20
C THR A 156 -9.28 6.41 -5.13
N PHE A 157 -10.07 5.51 -4.58
CA PHE A 157 -9.56 4.49 -3.67
C PHE A 157 -10.26 3.15 -3.89
N GLN A 158 -9.57 2.08 -3.50
CA GLN A 158 -10.13 0.74 -3.38
C GLN A 158 -9.67 0.10 -2.08
N PHE A 159 -10.42 -0.89 -1.60
CA PHE A 159 -9.99 -1.73 -0.48
C PHE A 159 -9.61 -3.12 -0.97
N LYS A 160 -8.49 -3.63 -0.42
CA LYS A 160 -8.06 -5.02 -0.56
C LYS A 160 -7.94 -5.65 0.82
N PHE A 161 -8.53 -6.83 1.02
CA PHE A 161 -8.42 -7.57 2.27
C PHE A 161 -7.92 -8.98 2.00
N VAL A 162 -6.91 -9.40 2.75
CA VAL A 162 -6.50 -10.80 2.78
C VAL A 162 -7.37 -11.52 3.80
N VAL A 163 -8.22 -12.42 3.30
CA VAL A 163 -9.10 -13.24 4.11
C VAL A 163 -8.62 -14.69 4.14
N THR A 164 -8.77 -15.33 5.28
CA THR A 164 -8.52 -16.76 5.44
C THR A 164 -9.84 -17.47 5.74
N SER A 165 -9.91 -18.77 5.49
CA SER A 165 -11.09 -19.60 5.77
C SER A 165 -11.38 -19.77 7.27
N SER A 166 -10.55 -19.23 8.16
CA SER A 166 -10.78 -19.30 9.60
C SER A 166 -11.85 -18.31 10.06
N SER A 167 -12.67 -18.71 11.01
CA SER A 167 -13.74 -17.91 11.62
C SER A 167 -13.26 -16.59 12.27
N SER A 168 -11.96 -16.44 12.50
CA SER A 168 -11.33 -15.25 13.06
C SER A 168 -11.33 -14.02 12.14
N THR A 169 -11.61 -14.21 10.86
CA THR A 169 -11.60 -13.12 9.86
C THR A 169 -12.92 -12.34 9.82
N SER A 170 -14.00 -12.95 10.30
CA SER A 170 -15.37 -12.48 10.13
C SER A 170 -15.77 -11.19 10.89
N PRO A 171 -15.29 -10.85 12.09
CA PRO A 171 -15.84 -9.70 12.83
C PRO A 171 -15.37 -8.33 12.35
N ASN A 172 -14.22 -8.22 11.70
CA ASN A 172 -13.61 -6.91 11.44
C ASN A 172 -14.07 -6.23 10.14
N TRP A 173 -14.43 -6.98 9.09
CA TRP A 173 -14.89 -6.38 7.84
C TRP A 173 -16.29 -5.74 7.98
N ARG A 174 -17.15 -6.24 8.89
CA ARG A 174 -18.46 -5.67 9.16
C ARG A 174 -18.42 -4.25 9.76
N ARG A 175 -17.26 -3.85 10.34
CA ARG A 175 -17.05 -2.50 10.87
C ARG A 175 -16.67 -1.49 9.80
N CYS A 176 -16.30 -1.94 8.61
CA CYS A 176 -15.93 -1.08 7.47
C CYS A 176 -17.14 -0.65 6.61
N SER A 177 -18.37 -1.09 6.93
CA SER A 177 -19.56 -0.63 6.20
C SER A 177 -19.79 0.85 6.49
N PRO A 178 -19.84 1.74 5.49
CA PRO A 178 -20.21 3.12 5.69
C PRO A 178 -21.63 3.17 6.22
N ARG A 179 -21.88 3.94 7.26
CA ARG A 179 -23.24 4.31 7.62
C ARG A 179 -23.81 5.11 6.45
N SER A 180 -24.87 4.59 5.86
CA SER A 180 -25.58 5.21 4.77
C SER A 180 -26.16 6.56 5.20
N SER A 181 -25.53 7.63 4.77
CA SER A 181 -26.19 8.92 4.62
C SER A 181 -25.48 9.71 3.53
N GLY A 182 -26.07 9.80 2.35
CA GLY A 182 -25.75 10.77 1.29
C GLY A 182 -24.85 10.22 0.19
N THR A 183 -25.43 10.14 -0.97
CA THR A 183 -24.86 10.06 -2.33
C THR A 183 -23.34 10.21 -2.47
N SER A 184 -22.66 9.09 -2.60
CA SER A 184 -21.28 9.03 -3.09
C SER A 184 -21.09 7.78 -3.95
N PRO A 185 -20.25 7.79 -4.98
CA PRO A 185 -20.17 6.71 -5.95
C PRO A 185 -19.63 5.42 -5.33
N ALA A 186 -20.10 4.32 -5.87
CA ALA A 186 -19.99 2.96 -5.38
C ALA A 186 -18.59 2.56 -4.89
N THR A 187 -18.51 2.22 -3.60
CA THR A 187 -17.40 1.49 -3.00
C THR A 187 -17.38 0.08 -3.59
N ARG A 188 -16.38 -0.25 -4.41
CA ARG A 188 -16.18 -1.61 -4.89
C ARG A 188 -15.25 -2.33 -3.92
N CYS A 189 -15.76 -3.36 -3.26
CA CYS A 189 -14.94 -4.38 -2.62
C CYS A 189 -14.60 -5.44 -3.67
N CYS A 190 -13.32 -5.69 -3.90
CA CYS A 190 -12.81 -6.86 -4.62
C CYS A 190 -12.27 -7.88 -3.62
#